data_436eccb7f859f24ea70e3d4a08ad14d9
#
_entry.id   436eccb7f859f24ea70e3d4a08ad14d9
#
_cell.length_a   1.000
_cell.length_b   1.000
_cell.length_c   1.000
_cell.angle_alpha   90.00
_cell.angle_beta   90.00
_cell.angle_gamma   90.00
#
_symmetry.space_group_name_H-M   'P 1'
#
loop_
_entity.id
_entity.type
_entity.pdbx_description
1 polymer ?
#
loop_
_entity_poly.entity_id
_entity_poly.type
_entity_poly.pdbx_seq_one_letter_code
_entity_poly.pdbx_strand_id
1 'polypeptide(L)'
;MYKNWLHKVIYFLSLNNIFDKSKGNALTSDAFAAFINEHQIQEFYIAGADATACVKSTCYNMRKAGYTVHVISDCITSYDKKKIDEMLVYYESKGCNVKQLTEVIQE
;
A
#
# COMPACT_ATOMS: atom_id res chain seq x y z
N MET A 1 8.61 15.70 8.66
CA MET A 1 8.41 14.65 7.69
C MET A 1 8.65 13.26 8.25
N TYR A 2 9.75 13.06 8.93
CA TYR A 2 10.06 11.80 9.60
C TYR A 2 8.97 11.38 10.59
N LYS A 3 8.48 12.32 11.40
CA LYS A 3 7.43 12.05 12.38
C LYS A 3 6.12 11.62 11.71
N ASN A 4 5.80 12.21 10.57
CA ASN A 4 4.57 11.86 9.83
C ASN A 4 4.67 10.44 9.27
N TRP A 5 5.84 10.06 8.76
CA TRP A 5 6.06 8.72 8.26
C TRP A 5 5.88 7.68 9.37
N LEU A 6 6.54 7.90 10.51
CA LEU A 6 6.47 7.00 11.65
C LEU A 6 5.05 6.86 12.17
N HIS A 7 4.32 7.96 12.23
CA HIS A 7 2.93 7.97 12.66
C HIS A 7 2.05 7.13 11.74
N LYS A 8 2.22 7.26 10.44
CA LYS A 8 1.47 6.48 9.45
C LYS A 8 1.73 4.98 9.59
N VAL A 9 2.97 4.59 9.78
CA VAL A 9 3.34 3.19 9.97
C VAL A 9 2.70 2.63 11.24
N ILE A 10 2.70 3.40 12.32
CA ILE A 10 2.11 2.99 13.59
C ILE A 10 0.62 2.67 13.43
N TYR A 11 -0.12 3.43 12.63
CA TYR A 11 -1.53 3.15 12.38
C TYR A 11 -1.76 1.75 11.82
N PHE A 12 -0.82 1.22 11.04
CA PHE A 12 -0.96 -0.11 10.44
C PHE A 12 -0.40 -1.22 11.32
N LEU A 13 0.29 -0.90 12.40
CA LEU A 13 0.84 -1.89 13.33
C LEU A 13 -0.06 -2.13 14.56
N SER A 14 -1.02 -1.25 14.79
CA SER A 14 -1.94 -1.39 15.92
C SER A 14 -3.01 -2.43 15.62
N LEU A 15 -3.41 -3.22 16.62
CA LEU A 15 -4.51 -4.17 16.49
C LEU A 15 -5.83 -3.49 16.15
N ASN A 16 -6.00 -2.23 16.55
CA ASN A 16 -7.21 -1.47 16.24
C ASN A 16 -7.27 -1.07 14.76
N ASN A 17 -6.19 -1.29 14.02
CA ASN A 17 -6.09 -0.92 12.61
C ASN A 17 -6.20 -2.14 11.69
N ILE A 18 -6.76 -3.24 12.18
CA ILE A 18 -7.00 -4.43 11.36
C ILE A 18 -8.40 -4.33 10.79
N PHE A 19 -8.50 -4.39 9.47
CA PHE A 19 -9.77 -4.26 8.75
C PHE A 19 -9.99 -5.47 7.86
N ASP A 20 -11.12 -6.13 8.03
CA ASP A 20 -11.50 -7.24 7.18
C ASP A 20 -11.95 -6.72 5.82
N LYS A 21 -11.58 -7.45 4.79
CA LYS A 21 -12.02 -7.14 3.44
C LYS A 21 -12.37 -8.42 2.71
N SER A 22 -13.42 -8.36 1.89
CA SER A 22 -13.85 -9.50 1.09
C SER A 22 -13.39 -9.42 -0.37
N LYS A 23 -12.81 -8.32 -0.77
CA LYS A 23 -12.36 -8.08 -2.14
C LYS A 23 -10.89 -7.69 -2.18
N GLY A 24 -10.26 -7.82 -3.36
CA GLY A 24 -8.85 -7.48 -3.53
C GLY A 24 -8.53 -6.04 -3.21
N ASN A 25 -9.38 -5.11 -3.61
CA ASN A 25 -9.18 -3.69 -3.35
C ASN A 25 -9.53 -3.35 -1.90
N ALA A 26 -8.52 -2.94 -1.13
CA ALA A 26 -8.70 -2.60 0.29
C ALA A 26 -9.70 -1.45 0.49
N LEU A 27 -9.84 -0.55 -0.47
CA LEU A 27 -10.77 0.57 -0.36
C LEU A 27 -12.24 0.14 -0.38
N THR A 28 -12.52 -1.13 -0.70
CA THR A 28 -13.89 -1.66 -0.61
C THR A 28 -14.31 -1.97 0.82
N SER A 29 -13.40 -1.97 1.77
CA SER A 29 -13.73 -2.08 3.19
C SER A 29 -14.27 -0.73 3.67
N ASP A 30 -15.53 -0.71 4.10
CA ASP A 30 -16.14 0.52 4.61
C ASP A 30 -15.45 1.02 5.87
N ALA A 31 -15.03 0.10 6.74
CA ALA A 31 -14.31 0.44 7.97
C ALA A 31 -12.96 1.08 7.66
N PHE A 32 -12.24 0.54 6.68
CA PHE A 32 -10.96 1.11 6.28
C PHE A 32 -11.14 2.49 5.64
N ALA A 33 -12.13 2.64 4.77
CA ALA A 33 -12.42 3.93 4.13
C ALA A 33 -12.77 5.00 5.18
N ALA A 34 -13.56 4.62 6.19
CA ALA A 34 -13.89 5.53 7.30
C ALA A 34 -12.65 5.92 8.09
N PHE A 35 -11.76 4.96 8.34
CA PHE A 35 -10.50 5.20 9.04
C PHE A 35 -9.62 6.20 8.27
N ILE A 36 -9.51 6.03 6.95
CA ILE A 36 -8.75 6.95 6.09
C ILE A 36 -9.30 8.38 6.19
N ASN A 37 -10.61 8.52 6.13
CA ASN A 37 -11.25 9.83 6.21
C ASN A 37 -11.07 10.46 7.60
N GLU A 38 -11.27 9.67 8.65
CA GLU A 38 -11.16 10.14 10.03
C GLU A 38 -9.76 10.67 10.34
N HIS A 39 -8.73 9.98 9.86
CA HIS A 39 -7.35 10.33 10.13
C HIS A 39 -6.72 11.17 9.02
N GLN A 40 -7.48 11.48 7.97
CA GLN A 40 -7.03 12.30 6.84
C GLN A 40 -5.74 11.75 6.21
N ILE A 41 -5.70 10.45 6.02
CA ILE A 41 -4.52 9.77 5.44
C ILE A 41 -4.51 10.05 3.94
N GLN A 42 -3.37 10.48 3.41
CA GLN A 42 -3.20 10.82 2.00
C GLN A 42 -2.08 10.02 1.33
N GLU A 43 -1.28 9.31 2.11
CA GLU A 43 -0.10 8.63 1.62
C GLU A 43 -0.03 7.24 2.22
N PHE A 44 0.28 6.24 1.38
CA PHE A 44 0.32 4.84 1.80
C PHE A 44 1.62 4.19 1.39
N TYR A 45 2.13 3.34 2.25
CA TYR A 45 3.25 2.44 1.99
C TYR A 45 2.68 1.03 1.95
N ILE A 46 2.79 0.37 0.81
CA ILE A 46 2.12 -0.91 0.57
C ILE A 46 3.12 -2.06 0.57
N ALA A 47 2.79 -3.09 1.32
CA ALA A 47 3.54 -4.34 1.38
C ALA A 47 2.55 -5.49 1.44
N GLY A 48 3.04 -6.70 1.22
CA GLY A 48 2.24 -7.91 1.36
C GLY A 48 2.09 -8.72 0.08
N ALA A 49 1.02 -9.49 -0.01
CA ALA A 49 0.71 -10.40 -1.12
C ALA A 49 -0.76 -10.28 -1.50
N ASP A 50 -1.15 -10.56 -2.68
CA ASP A 50 -0.36 -10.97 -3.82
C ASP A 50 -0.10 -9.76 -4.73
N ALA A 51 1.12 -9.65 -5.22
CA ALA A 51 1.54 -8.52 -6.05
C ALA A 51 0.75 -8.43 -7.37
N THR A 52 0.25 -9.54 -7.87
CA THR A 52 -0.53 -9.59 -9.12
C THR A 52 -2.04 -9.50 -8.89
N ALA A 53 -2.50 -9.49 -7.65
CA ALA A 53 -3.92 -9.53 -7.31
C ALA A 53 -4.29 -8.43 -6.31
N CYS A 54 -4.31 -8.74 -5.01
CA CYS A 54 -4.78 -7.80 -3.98
C CYS A 54 -3.94 -6.53 -3.91
N VAL A 55 -2.62 -6.66 -3.96
CA VAL A 55 -1.72 -5.50 -3.94
C VAL A 55 -1.92 -4.65 -5.18
N LYS A 56 -1.99 -5.29 -6.36
CA LYS A 56 -2.24 -4.60 -7.62
C LYS A 56 -3.53 -3.80 -7.59
N SER A 57 -4.62 -4.44 -7.17
CA SER A 57 -5.94 -3.81 -7.15
C SER A 57 -5.97 -2.63 -6.17
N THR A 58 -5.40 -2.80 -4.99
CA THR A 58 -5.35 -1.75 -3.98
C THR A 58 -4.53 -0.56 -4.46
N CYS A 59 -3.34 -0.80 -5.00
CA CYS A 59 -2.47 0.27 -5.49
C CYS A 59 -3.12 1.05 -6.62
N TYR A 60 -3.71 0.35 -7.58
CA TYR A 60 -4.39 1.00 -8.71
C TYR A 60 -5.52 1.90 -8.23
N ASN A 61 -6.37 1.39 -7.36
CA ASN A 61 -7.54 2.13 -6.91
C ASN A 61 -7.16 3.28 -5.96
N MET A 62 -6.13 3.13 -5.16
CA MET A 62 -5.62 4.23 -4.34
C MET A 62 -5.09 5.37 -5.20
N ARG A 63 -4.34 5.04 -6.27
CA ARG A 63 -3.86 6.06 -7.20
C ARG A 63 -5.03 6.73 -7.94
N LYS A 64 -6.02 5.94 -8.35
CA LYS A 64 -7.21 6.47 -9.00
C LYS A 64 -7.96 7.43 -8.08
N ALA A 65 -7.96 7.16 -6.79
CA ALA A 65 -8.60 8.03 -5.79
C ALA A 65 -7.77 9.27 -5.45
N GLY A 66 -6.55 9.38 -5.95
CA GLY A 66 -5.69 10.54 -5.76
C GLY A 66 -4.71 10.44 -4.60
N TYR A 67 -4.58 9.28 -3.98
CA TYR A 67 -3.62 9.09 -2.89
C TYR A 67 -2.20 8.89 -3.42
N THR A 68 -1.23 9.27 -2.61
CA THR A 68 0.18 8.97 -2.88
C THR A 68 0.46 7.54 -2.42
N VAL A 69 0.99 6.71 -3.31
CA VAL A 69 1.22 5.29 -3.04
C VAL A 69 2.68 4.94 -3.26
N HIS A 70 3.29 4.34 -2.25
CA HIS A 70 4.64 3.80 -2.31
C HIS A 70 4.56 2.30 -2.16
N VAL A 71 5.14 1.56 -3.11
CA VAL A 71 5.21 0.09 -3.03
C VAL A 71 6.60 -0.29 -2.56
N ILE A 72 6.66 -1.07 -1.49
CA ILE A 72 7.94 -1.50 -0.93
C ILE A 72 8.36 -2.78 -1.66
N SER A 73 9.30 -2.65 -2.60
CA SER A 73 9.63 -3.68 -3.57
C SER A 73 10.13 -4.99 -2.96
N ASP A 74 10.85 -4.90 -1.86
CA ASP A 74 11.37 -6.08 -1.18
C ASP A 74 10.43 -6.61 -0.08
N CYS A 75 9.24 -6.03 0.05
CA CYS A 75 8.23 -6.47 1.00
C CYS A 75 6.93 -6.92 0.34
N ILE A 76 6.92 -7.11 -0.97
CA ILE A 76 5.79 -7.69 -1.68
C ILE A 76 6.18 -9.07 -2.20
N THR A 77 5.19 -9.93 -2.37
CA THR A 77 5.42 -11.26 -2.91
C THR A 77 4.25 -11.69 -3.78
N SER A 78 4.43 -12.79 -4.50
CA SER A 78 3.40 -13.36 -5.37
C SER A 78 3.55 -14.87 -5.41
N TYR A 79 2.47 -15.58 -5.71
CA TYR A 79 2.52 -17.01 -5.99
C TYR A 79 3.43 -17.29 -7.17
N ASP A 80 3.45 -16.41 -8.16
CA ASP A 80 4.38 -16.49 -9.28
C ASP A 80 5.44 -15.41 -9.12
N LYS A 81 6.56 -15.79 -8.52
CA LYS A 81 7.64 -14.85 -8.24
C LYS A 81 8.30 -14.29 -9.49
N LYS A 82 8.12 -14.95 -10.64
CA LYS A 82 8.66 -14.47 -11.91
C LYS A 82 7.96 -13.19 -12.37
N LYS A 83 6.76 -12.92 -11.85
CA LYS A 83 5.99 -11.74 -12.23
C LYS A 83 6.27 -10.51 -11.38
N ILE A 84 7.07 -10.61 -10.34
CA ILE A 84 7.32 -9.48 -9.44
C ILE A 84 7.95 -8.31 -10.18
N ASP A 85 8.99 -8.55 -10.99
CA ASP A 85 9.64 -7.48 -11.75
C ASP A 85 8.69 -6.80 -12.71
N GLU A 86 7.84 -7.59 -13.38
CA GLU A 86 6.82 -7.07 -14.27
C GLU A 86 5.84 -6.19 -13.51
N MET A 87 5.47 -6.59 -12.30
CA MET A 87 4.54 -5.82 -11.48
C MET A 87 5.15 -4.52 -10.99
N LEU A 88 6.44 -4.49 -10.69
CA LEU A 88 7.10 -3.25 -10.30
C LEU A 88 7.05 -2.22 -11.42
N VAL A 89 7.23 -2.65 -12.66
CA VAL A 89 7.07 -1.79 -13.84
C VAL A 89 5.63 -1.29 -13.94
N TYR A 90 4.67 -2.18 -13.73
CA TYR A 90 3.25 -1.83 -13.76
C TYR A 90 2.93 -0.75 -12.72
N TYR A 91 3.38 -0.92 -11.47
CA TYR A 91 3.11 0.06 -10.43
C TYR A 91 3.64 1.44 -10.79
N GLU A 92 4.85 1.51 -11.29
CA GLU A 92 5.43 2.78 -11.72
C GLU A 92 4.62 3.41 -12.85
N SER A 93 4.12 2.60 -13.79
CA SER A 93 3.30 3.09 -14.89
C SER A 93 1.97 3.69 -14.43
N LYS A 94 1.51 3.31 -13.25
CA LYS A 94 0.27 3.84 -12.65
C LYS A 94 0.52 5.01 -11.70
N GLY A 95 1.76 5.45 -11.57
CA GLY A 95 2.10 6.58 -10.74
C GLY A 95 2.45 6.24 -9.30
N CYS A 96 2.63 4.95 -8.99
CA CYS A 96 3.14 4.54 -7.69
C CYS A 96 4.65 4.72 -7.64
N ASN A 97 5.16 5.05 -6.47
CA ASN A 97 6.60 5.08 -6.25
C ASN A 97 7.05 3.70 -5.80
N VAL A 98 8.11 3.17 -6.39
CA VAL A 98 8.67 1.88 -5.99
C VAL A 98 9.91 2.15 -5.17
N LYS A 99 9.93 1.69 -3.93
CA LYS A 99 11.02 1.92 -2.98
C LYS A 99 11.44 0.64 -2.31
N GLN A 100 12.69 0.58 -1.86
CA GLN A 100 13.15 -0.49 -0.99
C GLN A 100 12.87 -0.12 0.45
N LEU A 101 12.74 -1.13 1.32
CA LEU A 101 12.45 -0.89 2.74
C LEU A 101 13.49 0.01 3.40
N THR A 102 14.77 -0.16 3.06
CA THR A 102 15.84 0.68 3.60
C THR A 102 15.64 2.16 3.27
N GLU A 103 15.16 2.46 2.07
CA GLU A 103 14.87 3.85 1.66
C GLU A 103 13.76 4.45 2.50
N VAL A 104 12.74 3.67 2.79
CA VAL A 104 11.58 4.11 3.57
C VAL A 104 11.99 4.39 5.03
N ILE A 105 12.78 3.50 5.62
CA ILE A 105 13.23 3.64 7.01
C ILE A 105 14.14 4.84 7.19
N GLN A 106 14.94 5.18 6.19
CA GLN A 106 15.90 6.29 6.26
C GLN A 106 15.26 7.66 6.04
N GLU A 107 14.04 7.69 5.58
CA GLU A 107 13.29 8.94 5.45
C GLU A 107 12.91 9.48 6.83
#